data_bf4d7bd10c78f88df83bfbfaca15eb5e
#
_entry.id   bf4d7bd10c78f88df83bfbfaca15eb5e
#
_cell.length_a   1.000
_cell.length_b   1.000
_cell.length_c   1.000
_cell.angle_alpha   90.00
_cell.angle_beta   90.00
_cell.angle_gamma   90.00
#
_symmetry.space_group_name_H-M   'P 1'
#
loop_
_entity.id
_entity.type
_entity.pdbx_description
1 polymer ?
#
loop_
_entity_poly.entity_id
_entity_poly.type
_entity_poly.pdbx_seq_one_letter_code
_entity_poly.pdbx_strand_id
1 'polypeptide(L)'
;MIIDFKKYSSVRIGNEFEVLVLDQICDFDGFLIGGANNLLVSPKPKNIGILGDSFDFIQILDQNKDFTHLRIGCKTKSSKMYRFAKENNLKGFEYLSKIPGTLGGLLKMNAGLKGECISQNLIKIATFQGEILRENINFDYRFCPLNMPFFWAEFKLNFGFDTLKDKTLKNARSNQPSGASFGSIFKNPKNDFAGRLIEAVGLKGFSKGDAMLSDKHANFLINKKNASFEDAFFLIKLARKKVFEEFGINLENEVIII
;
A
#
# COMPACT_ATOMS: atom_id res chain seq x y z
N MET A 1 -4.81 7.14 20.92
CA MET A 1 -6.22 7.31 20.48
C MET A 1 -6.82 5.94 20.18
N ILE A 2 -8.17 5.81 20.13
CA ILE A 2 -8.81 4.54 19.75
C ILE A 2 -9.17 4.59 18.27
N ILE A 3 -8.86 3.53 17.51
CA ILE A 3 -9.24 3.36 16.10
C ILE A 3 -10.08 2.10 15.95
N ASP A 4 -11.28 2.26 15.35
CA ASP A 4 -12.13 1.16 14.89
C ASP A 4 -11.66 0.72 13.49
N PHE A 5 -10.99 -0.42 13.38
CA PHE A 5 -10.45 -0.92 12.12
C PHE A 5 -11.52 -1.38 11.12
N LYS A 6 -12.74 -1.66 11.56
CA LYS A 6 -13.87 -1.88 10.64
C LYS A 6 -14.22 -0.63 9.84
N LYS A 7 -13.95 0.56 10.40
CA LYS A 7 -14.16 1.85 9.69
C LYS A 7 -12.89 2.35 9.04
N TYR A 8 -11.74 2.13 9.67
CA TYR A 8 -10.47 2.68 9.23
C TYR A 8 -9.83 1.90 8.08
N SER A 9 -9.83 0.55 8.14
CA SER A 9 -9.22 -0.27 7.10
C SER A 9 -10.08 -0.36 5.84
N SER A 10 -9.44 -0.44 4.67
CA SER A 10 -10.17 -0.59 3.40
C SER A 10 -10.92 -1.92 3.27
N VAL A 11 -10.48 -2.97 3.96
CA VAL A 11 -11.15 -4.28 3.98
C VAL A 11 -12.27 -4.34 5.01
N ARG A 12 -12.35 -3.36 5.92
CA ARG A 12 -13.36 -3.29 6.98
C ARG A 12 -13.41 -4.52 7.89
N ILE A 13 -12.24 -5.08 8.19
CA ILE A 13 -12.04 -6.18 9.13
C ILE A 13 -11.14 -5.69 10.25
N GLY A 14 -11.48 -6.03 11.49
CA GLY A 14 -10.72 -5.70 12.70
C GLY A 14 -11.62 -5.26 13.84
N ASN A 15 -11.02 -4.95 14.96
CA ASN A 15 -11.67 -4.46 16.18
C ASN A 15 -11.22 -3.02 16.47
N GLU A 16 -11.67 -2.48 17.60
CA GLU A 16 -11.17 -1.24 18.16
C GLU A 16 -9.87 -1.51 18.91
N PHE A 17 -8.84 -0.71 18.63
CA PHE A 17 -7.56 -0.78 19.34
C PHE A 17 -7.07 0.60 19.71
N GLU A 18 -6.38 0.68 20.84
CA GLU A 18 -5.59 1.84 21.18
C GLU A 18 -4.36 1.92 20.27
N VAL A 19 -4.12 3.11 19.69
CA VAL A 19 -2.97 3.37 18.84
C VAL A 19 -2.20 4.58 19.36
N LEU A 20 -0.87 4.53 19.27
CA LEU A 20 0.00 5.65 19.59
C LEU A 20 0.01 6.64 18.41
N VAL A 21 -0.12 7.93 18.70
CA VAL A 21 0.06 9.00 17.69
C VAL A 21 1.49 9.55 17.83
N LEU A 22 2.24 9.52 16.73
CA LEU A 22 3.60 10.06 16.66
C LEU A 22 3.56 11.45 16.02
N ASP A 23 3.68 12.51 16.80
CA ASP A 23 3.66 13.90 16.35
C ASP A 23 5.05 14.50 16.11
N GLN A 24 6.11 13.76 16.45
CA GLN A 24 7.51 14.12 16.23
C GLN A 24 8.33 12.92 15.79
N ILE A 25 9.51 13.20 15.24
CA ILE A 25 10.47 12.14 14.84
C ILE A 25 10.97 11.45 16.11
N CYS A 26 10.71 10.15 16.22
CA CYS A 26 11.14 9.32 17.35
C CYS A 26 11.31 7.87 16.91
N ASP A 27 12.00 7.09 17.73
CA ASP A 27 11.95 5.64 17.63
C ASP A 27 10.57 5.11 18.05
N PHE A 28 10.15 4.03 17.42
CA PHE A 28 8.89 3.38 17.74
C PHE A 28 9.02 1.86 17.54
N ASP A 29 8.99 1.15 18.66
CA ASP A 29 8.94 -0.32 18.67
C ASP A 29 7.49 -0.79 18.50
N GLY A 30 7.06 -0.88 17.25
CA GLY A 30 5.71 -1.27 16.90
C GLY A 30 5.47 -1.24 15.40
N PHE A 31 4.22 -1.40 15.01
CA PHE A 31 3.80 -1.35 13.62
C PHE A 31 3.18 0.02 13.30
N LEU A 32 3.92 0.85 12.57
CA LEU A 32 3.43 2.15 12.12
C LEU A 32 2.54 1.96 10.89
N ILE A 33 1.25 2.27 11.04
CA ILE A 33 0.27 2.12 9.95
C ILE A 33 -0.01 3.45 9.26
N GLY A 34 -0.22 3.37 7.95
CA GLY A 34 -0.76 4.47 7.14
C GLY A 34 -2.29 4.38 7.01
N GLY A 35 -2.80 4.44 5.78
CA GLY A 35 -4.24 4.37 5.51
C GLY A 35 -4.89 2.98 5.58
N ALA A 36 -4.21 1.96 6.12
CA ALA A 36 -4.67 0.56 6.25
C ALA A 36 -5.30 -0.02 4.98
N ASN A 37 -4.71 0.31 3.80
CA ASN A 37 -5.22 -0.15 2.50
C ASN A 37 -4.63 -1.49 2.04
N ASN A 38 -3.61 -1.99 2.74
CA ASN A 38 -2.95 -3.28 2.48
C ASN A 38 -2.71 -4.01 3.79
N LEU A 39 -3.71 -4.03 4.68
CA LEU A 39 -3.57 -4.49 6.04
C LEU A 39 -4.74 -5.38 6.46
N LEU A 40 -4.43 -6.50 7.10
CA LEU A 40 -5.37 -7.33 7.85
C LEU A 40 -4.94 -7.33 9.32
N VAL A 41 -5.78 -6.75 10.19
CA VAL A 41 -5.48 -6.62 11.62
C VAL A 41 -6.02 -7.81 12.37
N SER A 42 -5.14 -8.50 13.12
CA SER A 42 -5.53 -9.65 13.95
C SER A 42 -6.31 -9.20 15.19
N PRO A 43 -6.98 -10.14 15.90
CA PRO A 43 -7.69 -9.83 17.14
C PRO A 43 -6.81 -9.34 18.29
N LYS A 44 -5.49 -9.55 18.21
CA LYS A 44 -4.51 -9.16 19.22
C LYS A 44 -3.25 -8.61 18.56
N PRO A 45 -3.33 -7.45 17.89
CA PRO A 45 -2.16 -6.84 17.28
C PRO A 45 -1.20 -6.30 18.35
N LYS A 46 0.10 -6.31 18.05
CA LYS A 46 1.10 -5.68 18.92
C LYS A 46 1.21 -4.21 18.56
N ASN A 47 1.53 -3.37 19.54
CA ASN A 47 1.91 -1.96 19.43
C ASN A 47 1.64 -1.29 18.06
N ILE A 48 0.48 -0.69 17.90
CA ILE A 48 0.13 0.01 16.66
C ILE A 48 0.38 1.51 16.86
N GLY A 49 1.04 2.13 15.89
CA GLY A 49 1.21 3.58 15.81
C GLY A 49 0.68 4.16 14.51
N ILE A 50 0.36 5.45 14.55
CA ILE A 50 0.05 6.29 13.37
C ILE A 50 0.83 7.59 13.45
N LEU A 51 1.14 8.19 12.30
CA LEU A 51 1.70 9.54 12.28
C LEU A 51 0.63 10.58 12.61
N GLY A 52 1.02 11.61 13.37
CA GLY A 52 0.22 12.79 13.65
C GLY A 52 0.12 13.74 12.45
N ASP A 53 -0.69 14.79 12.58
CA ASP A 53 -0.96 15.75 11.49
C ASP A 53 0.25 16.58 11.09
N SER A 54 1.26 16.71 11.98
CA SER A 54 2.56 17.30 11.67
C SER A 54 3.27 16.68 10.45
N PHE A 55 2.90 15.45 10.09
CA PHE A 55 3.44 14.72 8.93
C PHE A 55 2.48 14.66 7.72
N ASP A 56 1.43 15.49 7.68
CA ASP A 56 0.56 15.66 6.49
C ASP A 56 0.83 16.98 5.76
N PHE A 57 1.95 17.06 5.08
CA PHE A 57 2.34 18.25 4.33
C PHE A 57 2.98 17.93 2.97
N ILE A 58 2.95 18.91 2.05
CA ILE A 58 3.76 18.96 0.82
C ILE A 58 4.43 20.34 0.81
N GLN A 59 5.75 20.35 0.80
CA GLN A 59 6.57 21.55 0.82
C GLN A 59 7.45 21.58 -0.42
N ILE A 60 7.48 22.69 -1.13
CA ILE A 60 8.46 22.96 -2.17
C ILE A 60 9.73 23.46 -1.47
N LEU A 61 10.86 22.75 -1.68
CA LEU A 61 12.17 23.13 -1.16
C LEU A 61 12.93 23.98 -2.15
N ASP A 62 12.84 23.61 -3.44
CA ASP A 62 13.48 24.31 -4.54
C ASP A 62 12.71 24.07 -5.84
N GLN A 63 12.76 25.03 -6.74
CA GLN A 63 12.10 24.94 -8.04
C GLN A 63 12.88 25.77 -9.06
N ASN A 64 13.12 25.19 -10.22
CA ASN A 64 13.69 25.89 -11.38
C ASN A 64 12.83 25.60 -12.63
N LYS A 65 13.32 25.93 -13.83
CA LYS A 65 12.59 25.71 -15.10
C LYS A 65 12.39 24.25 -15.49
N ASP A 66 13.14 23.31 -14.93
CA ASP A 66 13.17 21.91 -15.34
C ASP A 66 12.48 20.99 -14.34
N PHE A 67 12.56 21.29 -13.04
CA PHE A 67 12.03 20.43 -11.97
C PHE A 67 11.60 21.19 -10.72
N THR A 68 10.87 20.49 -9.87
CA THR A 68 10.53 20.89 -8.50
C THR A 68 11.06 19.87 -7.51
N HIS A 69 11.75 20.33 -6.47
CA HIS A 69 12.18 19.51 -5.33
C HIS A 69 11.17 19.64 -4.21
N LEU A 70 10.57 18.52 -3.81
CA LEU A 70 9.51 18.46 -2.84
C LEU A 70 9.95 17.69 -1.60
N ARG A 71 9.53 18.17 -0.42
CA ARG A 71 9.50 17.37 0.81
C ARG A 71 8.04 17.08 1.16
N ILE A 72 7.73 15.80 1.38
CA ILE A 72 6.36 15.31 1.60
C ILE A 72 6.33 14.48 2.88
N GLY A 73 5.45 14.83 3.80
CA GLY A 73 5.23 14.08 5.04
C GLY A 73 4.61 12.71 4.79
N CYS A 74 5.02 11.71 5.55
CA CYS A 74 4.62 10.31 5.32
C CYS A 74 3.15 10.01 5.67
N LYS A 75 2.43 10.92 6.35
CA LYS A 75 0.97 10.85 6.52
C LYS A 75 0.20 11.33 5.31
N THR A 76 0.83 12.08 4.40
CA THR A 76 0.17 12.65 3.21
C THR A 76 -0.43 11.57 2.32
N LYS A 77 -1.72 11.71 1.99
CA LYS A 77 -2.45 10.77 1.15
C LYS A 77 -1.98 10.83 -0.30
N SER A 78 -1.92 9.67 -0.96
CA SER A 78 -1.61 9.55 -2.39
C SER A 78 -2.47 10.45 -3.28
N SER A 79 -3.76 10.60 -2.96
CA SER A 79 -4.68 11.48 -3.67
C SER A 79 -4.32 12.97 -3.55
N LYS A 80 -3.76 13.41 -2.42
CA LYS A 80 -3.25 14.77 -2.22
C LYS A 80 -1.99 15.00 -3.03
N MET A 81 -1.06 14.02 -3.03
CA MET A 81 0.16 14.04 -3.84
C MET A 81 -0.15 14.08 -5.35
N TYR A 82 -1.06 13.22 -5.81
CA TYR A 82 -1.52 13.21 -7.20
C TYR A 82 -2.12 14.55 -7.63
N ARG A 83 -3.03 15.11 -6.82
CA ARG A 83 -3.68 16.39 -7.09
C ARG A 83 -2.66 17.51 -7.19
N PHE A 84 -1.76 17.60 -6.20
CA PHE A 84 -0.69 18.57 -6.18
C PHE A 84 0.19 18.50 -7.45
N ALA A 85 0.62 17.29 -7.84
CA ALA A 85 1.44 17.11 -9.04
C ALA A 85 0.70 17.55 -10.31
N LYS A 86 -0.60 17.20 -10.44
CA LYS A 86 -1.41 17.59 -11.57
C LYS A 86 -1.62 19.11 -11.67
N GLU A 87 -1.94 19.76 -10.54
CA GLU A 87 -2.18 21.22 -10.46
C GLU A 87 -0.90 22.03 -10.75
N ASN A 88 0.27 21.49 -10.39
CA ASN A 88 1.56 22.12 -10.62
C ASN A 88 2.29 21.62 -11.87
N ASN A 89 1.62 20.91 -12.77
CA ASN A 89 2.16 20.36 -14.02
C ASN A 89 3.42 19.48 -13.82
N LEU A 90 3.49 18.67 -12.73
CA LEU A 90 4.61 17.83 -12.39
C LEU A 90 4.35 16.38 -12.80
N LYS A 91 5.27 15.75 -13.53
CA LYS A 91 5.20 14.34 -13.92
C LYS A 91 5.84 13.41 -12.90
N GLY A 92 5.37 12.15 -12.89
CA GLY A 92 5.94 11.08 -12.06
C GLY A 92 5.04 10.62 -10.92
N PHE A 93 3.87 11.28 -10.72
CA PHE A 93 2.84 10.87 -9.75
C PHE A 93 1.48 10.53 -10.39
N GLU A 94 1.39 10.41 -11.71
CA GLU A 94 0.16 10.08 -12.45
C GLU A 94 -0.46 8.76 -11.98
N TYR A 95 0.38 7.75 -11.67
CA TYR A 95 -0.07 6.42 -11.21
C TYR A 95 -0.73 6.46 -9.83
N LEU A 96 -0.48 7.48 -9.01
CA LEU A 96 -1.07 7.63 -7.68
C LEU A 96 -2.59 7.90 -7.72
N SER A 97 -3.14 8.30 -8.87
CA SER A 97 -4.59 8.51 -9.05
C SER A 97 -5.44 7.29 -8.67
N LYS A 98 -4.86 6.08 -8.73
CA LYS A 98 -5.54 4.80 -8.48
C LYS A 98 -4.90 3.95 -7.37
N ILE A 99 -3.89 4.47 -6.69
CA ILE A 99 -3.26 3.76 -5.57
C ILE A 99 -3.62 4.48 -4.27
N PRO A 100 -4.51 3.92 -3.45
CA PRO A 100 -4.85 4.51 -2.16
C PRO A 100 -3.72 4.34 -1.14
N GLY A 101 -3.71 5.17 -0.12
CA GLY A 101 -2.79 5.07 1.00
C GLY A 101 -2.11 6.38 1.34
N THR A 102 -1.14 6.31 2.24
CA THR A 102 -0.28 7.42 2.62
C THR A 102 1.12 7.21 2.08
N LEU A 103 1.92 8.27 1.98
CA LEU A 103 3.29 8.18 1.48
C LEU A 103 4.12 7.12 2.23
N GLY A 104 4.03 7.05 3.56
CA GLY A 104 4.76 6.03 4.34
C GLY A 104 4.41 4.60 3.93
N GLY A 105 3.11 4.32 3.73
CA GLY A 105 2.66 3.01 3.24
C GLY A 105 3.09 2.73 1.80
N LEU A 106 3.10 3.75 0.92
CA LEU A 106 3.60 3.62 -0.46
C LEU A 106 5.09 3.30 -0.49
N LEU A 107 5.90 3.97 0.33
CA LEU A 107 7.34 3.72 0.44
C LEU A 107 7.63 2.33 0.97
N LYS A 108 6.93 1.89 2.04
CA LYS A 108 7.11 0.55 2.65
C LYS A 108 6.84 -0.58 1.66
N MET A 109 5.89 -0.37 0.76
CA MET A 109 5.52 -1.36 -0.27
C MET A 109 6.22 -1.13 -1.61
N ASN A 110 7.08 -0.12 -1.74
CA ASN A 110 7.52 0.35 -3.06
C ASN A 110 6.35 0.34 -4.06
N ALA A 111 5.26 1.00 -3.65
CA ALA A 111 3.99 0.91 -4.36
C ALA A 111 4.09 1.48 -5.77
N GLY A 112 3.49 0.78 -6.72
CA GLY A 112 3.56 1.17 -8.12
C GLY A 112 2.51 0.51 -8.99
N LEU A 113 2.42 0.97 -10.24
CA LEU A 113 1.47 0.49 -11.25
C LEU A 113 2.09 0.60 -12.65
N LYS A 114 2.06 -0.51 -13.42
CA LYS A 114 2.51 -0.52 -14.83
C LYS A 114 3.94 0.01 -15.05
N GLY A 115 4.88 -0.44 -14.21
CA GLY A 115 6.28 -0.06 -14.31
C GLY A 115 6.66 1.22 -13.56
N GLU A 116 5.69 2.00 -13.11
CA GLU A 116 5.94 3.14 -12.23
C GLU A 116 5.98 2.69 -10.77
N CYS A 117 6.84 3.30 -9.95
CA CYS A 117 6.85 3.08 -8.50
C CYS A 117 7.34 4.31 -7.73
N ILE A 118 7.03 4.33 -6.43
CA ILE A 118 7.31 5.51 -5.58
C ILE A 118 8.80 5.81 -5.43
N SER A 119 9.66 4.81 -5.55
CA SER A 119 11.10 4.98 -5.41
C SER A 119 11.81 5.58 -6.63
N GLN A 120 11.13 5.73 -7.79
CA GLN A 120 11.77 6.23 -9.02
C GLN A 120 12.21 7.69 -8.95
N ASN A 121 11.38 8.54 -8.34
CA ASN A 121 11.66 9.97 -8.19
C ASN A 121 12.09 10.35 -6.77
N LEU A 122 12.34 9.36 -5.92
CA LEU A 122 12.75 9.53 -4.53
C LEU A 122 14.21 10.00 -4.47
N ILE A 123 14.49 10.96 -3.60
CA ILE A 123 15.85 11.41 -3.28
C ILE A 123 16.33 10.78 -1.97
N LYS A 124 15.52 10.91 -0.92
CA LYS A 124 15.83 10.40 0.43
C LYS A 124 14.59 10.23 1.28
N ILE A 125 14.73 9.46 2.35
CA ILE A 125 13.71 9.23 3.38
C ILE A 125 14.27 9.66 4.73
N ALA A 126 13.46 10.35 5.54
CA ALA A 126 13.78 10.67 6.93
C ALA A 126 13.24 9.58 7.86
N THR A 127 14.12 9.13 8.75
CA THR A 127 13.87 8.18 9.83
C THR A 127 14.31 8.78 11.16
N PHE A 128 14.09 8.09 12.27
CA PHE A 128 14.60 8.54 13.57
C PHE A 128 16.13 8.44 13.68
N GLN A 129 16.79 7.66 12.80
CA GLN A 129 18.25 7.53 12.74
C GLN A 129 18.89 8.54 11.78
N GLY A 130 18.09 9.44 11.18
CA GLY A 130 18.55 10.40 10.19
C GLY A 130 17.98 10.14 8.79
N GLU A 131 18.58 10.78 7.81
CA GLU A 131 18.16 10.73 6.41
C GLU A 131 18.91 9.62 5.67
N ILE A 132 18.18 8.83 4.87
CA ILE A 132 18.75 7.75 4.07
C ILE A 132 18.52 8.09 2.60
N LEU A 133 19.62 8.20 1.83
CA LEU A 133 19.54 8.46 0.39
C LEU A 133 18.94 7.28 -0.36
N ARG A 134 18.20 7.58 -1.44
CA ARG A 134 17.54 6.56 -2.28
C ARG A 134 18.52 5.49 -2.78
N GLU A 135 19.72 5.86 -3.15
CA GLU A 135 20.77 4.96 -3.67
C GLU A 135 21.23 3.91 -2.65
N ASN A 136 21.09 4.21 -1.35
CA ASN A 136 21.44 3.31 -0.24
C ASN A 136 20.29 2.38 0.16
N ILE A 137 19.16 2.40 -0.58
CA ILE A 137 17.99 1.57 -0.29
C ILE A 137 17.75 0.62 -1.46
N ASN A 138 17.92 -0.68 -1.22
CA ASN A 138 17.66 -1.73 -2.21
C ASN A 138 16.16 -2.02 -2.32
N PHE A 139 15.42 -1.08 -2.94
CA PHE A 139 14.01 -1.31 -3.26
C PHE A 139 13.85 -2.40 -4.31
N ASP A 140 12.83 -3.24 -4.14
CA ASP A 140 12.44 -4.25 -5.11
C ASP A 140 10.91 -4.26 -5.31
N TYR A 141 10.42 -5.16 -6.14
CA TYR A 141 8.97 -5.33 -6.39
C TYR A 141 8.21 -5.59 -5.09
N ARG A 142 7.35 -4.67 -4.71
CA ARG A 142 6.57 -4.71 -3.46
C ARG A 142 7.43 -4.88 -2.20
N PHE A 143 8.60 -4.26 -2.20
CA PHE A 143 9.54 -4.40 -1.09
C PHE A 143 10.38 -3.14 -0.84
N CYS A 144 10.48 -2.78 0.43
CA CYS A 144 11.44 -1.83 0.98
C CYS A 144 12.16 -2.50 2.16
N PRO A 145 13.49 -2.57 2.17
CA PRO A 145 14.24 -3.29 3.21
C PRO A 145 14.25 -2.58 4.57
N LEU A 146 13.93 -1.30 4.62
CA LEU A 146 13.98 -0.53 5.85
C LEU A 146 12.84 -0.95 6.79
N ASN A 147 13.17 -1.39 7.98
CA ASN A 147 12.21 -1.84 9.00
C ASN A 147 12.12 -0.86 10.17
N MET A 148 11.86 0.41 9.86
CA MET A 148 11.72 1.50 10.82
C MET A 148 10.66 2.51 10.35
N PRO A 149 10.18 3.42 11.21
CA PRO A 149 9.27 4.50 10.86
C PRO A 149 9.86 5.45 9.82
N PHE A 150 9.03 5.87 8.85
CA PHE A 150 9.32 6.95 7.91
C PHE A 150 8.47 8.17 8.27
N PHE A 151 9.09 9.35 8.33
CA PHE A 151 8.42 10.58 8.75
C PHE A 151 8.14 11.52 7.60
N TRP A 152 9.08 11.69 6.69
CA TRP A 152 8.92 12.42 5.43
C TRP A 152 9.91 11.86 4.38
N ALA A 153 9.69 12.23 3.13
CA ALA A 153 10.58 11.88 2.03
C ALA A 153 10.71 13.06 1.05
N GLU A 154 11.82 13.12 0.34
CA GLU A 154 12.08 14.11 -0.69
C GLU A 154 12.05 13.50 -2.08
N PHE A 155 11.49 14.27 -3.01
CA PHE A 155 11.29 13.86 -4.39
C PHE A 155 11.74 14.95 -5.35
N LYS A 156 12.29 14.53 -6.49
CA LYS A 156 12.56 15.41 -7.62
C LYS A 156 11.59 15.09 -8.75
N LEU A 157 10.68 16.02 -9.05
CA LEU A 157 9.68 15.87 -10.11
C LEU A 157 9.92 16.87 -11.21
N ASN A 158 10.03 16.40 -12.44
CA ASN A 158 10.16 17.26 -13.61
C ASN A 158 8.80 17.84 -14.02
N PHE A 159 8.78 18.95 -14.74
CA PHE A 159 7.55 19.48 -15.34
C PHE A 159 7.04 18.61 -16.49
N GLY A 160 5.76 18.75 -16.81
CA GLY A 160 5.08 18.06 -17.89
C GLY A 160 4.25 16.88 -17.43
N PHE A 161 3.19 17.16 -16.60
CA PHE A 161 2.21 16.15 -16.19
C PHE A 161 1.62 15.45 -17.43
N ASP A 162 1.77 14.12 -17.50
CA ASP A 162 1.33 13.32 -18.65
C ASP A 162 -0.13 12.92 -18.51
N THR A 163 -1.02 13.70 -19.15
CA THR A 163 -2.47 13.47 -19.12
C THR A 163 -2.89 12.20 -19.87
N LEU A 164 -2.13 11.77 -20.89
CA LEU A 164 -2.42 10.53 -21.61
C LEU A 164 -2.06 9.31 -20.76
N LYS A 165 -0.89 9.35 -20.12
CA LYS A 165 -0.46 8.35 -19.16
C LYS A 165 -1.44 8.24 -17.97
N ASP A 166 -1.89 9.38 -17.42
CA ASP A 166 -2.90 9.42 -16.35
C ASP A 166 -4.19 8.69 -16.77
N LYS A 167 -4.71 8.95 -17.96
CA LYS A 167 -5.89 8.25 -18.51
C LYS A 167 -5.65 6.75 -18.65
N THR A 168 -4.51 6.36 -19.20
CA THR A 168 -4.13 4.96 -19.40
C THR A 168 -4.04 4.20 -18.07
N LEU A 169 -3.40 4.80 -17.07
CA LEU A 169 -3.25 4.21 -15.73
C LEU A 169 -4.59 4.11 -14.97
N LYS A 170 -5.50 5.08 -15.16
CA LYS A 170 -6.86 5.00 -14.63
C LYS A 170 -7.65 3.82 -15.17
N ASN A 171 -7.49 3.52 -16.45
CA ASN A 171 -8.16 2.40 -17.12
C ASN A 171 -7.55 1.04 -16.78
N ALA A 172 -6.24 1.00 -16.43
CA ALA A 172 -5.54 -0.24 -16.12
C ALA A 172 -6.09 -1.00 -14.89
N ARG A 173 -6.90 -0.35 -14.05
CA ARG A 173 -7.54 -0.97 -12.87
C ARG A 173 -9.05 -1.22 -13.02
N SER A 174 -9.60 -1.11 -14.22
CA SER A 174 -11.04 -1.32 -14.49
C SER A 174 -11.49 -2.76 -14.21
N ASN A 175 -10.59 -3.73 -14.28
CA ASN A 175 -10.85 -5.15 -14.00
C ASN A 175 -10.73 -5.51 -12.51
N GLN A 176 -10.40 -4.56 -11.63
CA GLN A 176 -10.34 -4.85 -10.20
C GLN A 176 -11.76 -4.93 -9.61
N PRO A 177 -11.98 -5.81 -8.60
CA PRO A 177 -13.26 -5.89 -7.92
C PRO A 177 -13.55 -4.61 -7.14
N SER A 178 -14.84 -4.28 -7.02
CA SER A 178 -15.34 -3.25 -6.12
C SER A 178 -15.68 -3.85 -4.75
N GLY A 179 -15.74 -2.99 -3.72
CA GLY A 179 -16.12 -3.39 -2.37
C GLY A 179 -14.98 -3.26 -1.36
N ALA A 180 -15.27 -3.68 -0.13
CA ALA A 180 -14.31 -3.64 0.96
C ALA A 180 -13.21 -4.70 0.76
N SER A 181 -11.95 -4.24 0.55
CA SER A 181 -10.81 -5.09 0.21
C SER A 181 -9.51 -4.39 0.61
N PHE A 182 -8.46 -5.15 0.89
CA PHE A 182 -7.10 -4.63 1.04
C PHE A 182 -6.27 -4.72 -0.26
N GLY A 183 -6.89 -5.03 -1.40
CA GLY A 183 -6.18 -5.25 -2.66
C GLY A 183 -5.74 -6.70 -2.85
N SER A 184 -4.56 -6.88 -3.46
CA SER A 184 -3.98 -8.20 -3.70
C SER A 184 -3.59 -8.90 -2.40
N ILE A 185 -3.94 -10.19 -2.29
CA ILE A 185 -3.55 -11.04 -1.17
C ILE A 185 -2.07 -11.38 -1.24
N PHE A 186 -1.62 -11.81 -2.45
CA PHE A 186 -0.27 -12.30 -2.69
C PHE A 186 0.44 -11.48 -3.75
N LYS A 187 1.77 -11.41 -3.65
CA LYS A 187 2.65 -10.96 -4.73
C LYS A 187 2.56 -11.92 -5.91
N ASN A 188 2.76 -11.42 -7.11
CA ASN A 188 2.92 -12.30 -8.25
C ASN A 188 4.26 -13.05 -8.15
N PRO A 189 4.28 -14.38 -8.28
CA PRO A 189 5.52 -15.14 -8.35
C PRO A 189 6.26 -14.84 -9.66
N LYS A 190 7.54 -15.22 -9.72
CA LYS A 190 8.34 -15.06 -10.93
C LYS A 190 7.72 -15.85 -12.08
N ASN A 191 7.49 -15.18 -13.20
CA ASN A 191 6.93 -15.72 -14.44
C ASN A 191 5.47 -16.22 -14.36
N ASP A 192 4.70 -15.85 -13.31
CA ASP A 192 3.29 -16.21 -13.22
C ASP A 192 2.47 -15.15 -12.45
N PHE A 193 1.16 -15.34 -12.41
CA PHE A 193 0.23 -14.44 -11.72
C PHE A 193 -0.48 -15.19 -10.60
N ALA A 194 -0.42 -14.67 -9.36
CA ALA A 194 -1.11 -15.25 -8.21
C ALA A 194 -2.60 -15.44 -8.46
N GLY A 195 -3.25 -14.48 -9.14
CA GLY A 195 -4.68 -14.58 -9.50
C GLY A 195 -4.99 -15.78 -10.41
N ARG A 196 -4.14 -16.05 -11.42
CA ARG A 196 -4.28 -17.22 -12.31
C ARG A 196 -4.14 -18.52 -11.53
N LEU A 197 -3.12 -18.60 -10.67
CA LEU A 197 -2.86 -19.81 -9.87
C LEU A 197 -4.02 -20.13 -8.91
N ILE A 198 -4.56 -19.11 -8.23
CA ILE A 198 -5.70 -19.26 -7.32
C ILE A 198 -6.97 -19.66 -8.08
N GLU A 199 -7.18 -19.12 -9.28
CA GLU A 199 -8.29 -19.50 -10.16
C GLU A 199 -8.15 -20.96 -10.64
N ALA A 200 -6.95 -21.37 -11.04
CA ALA A 200 -6.66 -22.71 -11.52
C ALA A 200 -6.91 -23.81 -10.47
N VAL A 201 -6.73 -23.51 -9.18
CA VAL A 201 -7.07 -24.45 -8.09
C VAL A 201 -8.54 -24.36 -7.63
N GLY A 202 -9.40 -23.70 -8.44
CA GLY A 202 -10.86 -23.65 -8.21
C GLY A 202 -11.31 -22.75 -7.06
N LEU A 203 -10.48 -21.79 -6.62
CA LEU A 203 -10.80 -20.93 -5.48
C LEU A 203 -11.40 -19.56 -5.85
N LYS A 204 -11.52 -19.23 -7.14
CA LYS A 204 -12.21 -18.01 -7.59
C LYS A 204 -13.66 -18.03 -7.16
N GLY A 205 -14.13 -16.98 -6.47
CA GLY A 205 -15.47 -16.90 -5.90
C GLY A 205 -15.69 -17.72 -4.62
N PHE A 206 -14.68 -18.48 -4.15
CA PHE A 206 -14.81 -19.27 -2.94
C PHE A 206 -14.93 -18.37 -1.69
N SER A 207 -15.85 -18.74 -0.78
CA SER A 207 -16.19 -17.95 0.40
C SER A 207 -16.02 -18.74 1.69
N LYS A 208 -15.67 -18.03 2.77
CA LYS A 208 -15.72 -18.50 4.15
C LYS A 208 -16.38 -17.40 4.97
N GLY A 209 -17.52 -17.69 5.61
CA GLY A 209 -18.33 -16.64 6.23
C GLY A 209 -18.63 -15.51 5.22
N ASP A 210 -18.39 -14.27 5.64
CA ASP A 210 -18.57 -13.11 4.78
C ASP A 210 -17.30 -12.70 4.00
N ALA A 211 -16.18 -13.43 4.14
CA ALA A 211 -15.00 -13.25 3.31
C ALA A 211 -15.11 -14.08 2.02
N MET A 212 -14.64 -13.51 0.89
CA MET A 212 -14.69 -14.16 -0.42
C MET A 212 -13.40 -13.86 -1.21
N LEU A 213 -12.82 -14.87 -1.85
CA LEU A 213 -11.88 -14.67 -2.95
C LEU A 213 -12.69 -14.20 -4.16
N SER A 214 -12.40 -13.01 -4.67
CA SER A 214 -13.26 -12.36 -5.65
C SER A 214 -13.51 -13.21 -6.90
N ASP A 215 -14.75 -13.23 -7.36
CA ASP A 215 -15.20 -13.82 -8.63
C ASP A 215 -14.70 -13.05 -9.87
N LYS A 216 -14.28 -11.79 -9.69
CA LYS A 216 -13.70 -10.97 -10.74
C LYS A 216 -12.18 -11.12 -10.86
N HIS A 217 -11.48 -11.25 -9.71
CA HIS A 217 -10.02 -11.39 -9.64
C HIS A 217 -9.62 -12.19 -8.41
N ALA A 218 -9.25 -13.47 -8.59
CA ALA A 218 -9.08 -14.43 -7.51
C ALA A 218 -8.02 -14.05 -6.45
N ASN A 219 -7.03 -13.20 -6.79
CA ASN A 219 -6.05 -12.68 -5.83
C ASN A 219 -6.56 -11.49 -4.99
N PHE A 220 -7.86 -11.19 -5.00
CA PHE A 220 -8.47 -10.18 -4.15
C PHE A 220 -9.40 -10.81 -3.14
N LEU A 221 -9.24 -10.44 -1.87
CA LEU A 221 -10.19 -10.80 -0.82
C LEU A 221 -11.19 -9.66 -0.65
N ILE A 222 -12.48 -10.01 -0.68
CA ILE A 222 -13.61 -9.10 -0.50
C ILE A 222 -14.33 -9.45 0.80
N ASN A 223 -14.55 -8.46 1.64
CA ASN A 223 -15.48 -8.51 2.75
C ASN A 223 -16.88 -8.14 2.22
N LYS A 224 -17.79 -9.12 2.12
CA LYS A 224 -19.14 -8.92 1.59
C LYS A 224 -20.04 -8.14 2.56
N LYS A 225 -19.84 -8.34 3.88
CA LYS A 225 -20.63 -7.70 4.95
C LYS A 225 -19.83 -7.54 6.24
N ASN A 226 -19.70 -8.61 7.02
CA ASN A 226 -19.08 -8.64 8.36
C ASN A 226 -18.06 -9.77 8.48
N ALA A 227 -17.17 -9.93 7.49
CA ALA A 227 -16.14 -10.94 7.55
C ALA A 227 -15.27 -10.77 8.81
N SER A 228 -14.94 -11.90 9.44
CA SER A 228 -14.00 -11.94 10.56
C SER A 228 -12.55 -12.02 10.08
N PHE A 229 -11.61 -11.77 10.99
CA PHE A 229 -10.18 -12.04 10.74
C PHE A 229 -9.96 -13.51 10.39
N GLU A 230 -10.61 -14.41 11.13
CA GLU A 230 -10.50 -15.85 10.98
C GLU A 230 -10.97 -16.31 9.59
N ASP A 231 -12.06 -15.75 9.07
CA ASP A 231 -12.58 -16.04 7.73
C ASP A 231 -11.58 -15.63 6.66
N ALA A 232 -11.06 -14.39 6.75
CA ALA A 232 -10.07 -13.87 5.81
C ALA A 232 -8.76 -14.66 5.86
N PHE A 233 -8.27 -14.94 7.06
CA PHE A 233 -7.03 -15.67 7.28
C PHE A 233 -7.11 -17.13 6.83
N PHE A 234 -8.27 -17.76 7.02
CA PHE A 234 -8.55 -19.09 6.49
C PHE A 234 -8.42 -19.11 4.95
N LEU A 235 -9.03 -18.16 4.25
CA LEU A 235 -8.96 -18.08 2.78
C LEU A 235 -7.53 -17.86 2.29
N ILE A 236 -6.74 -17.01 2.97
CA ILE A 236 -5.33 -16.77 2.65
C ILE A 236 -4.53 -18.07 2.78
N LYS A 237 -4.69 -18.81 3.89
CA LYS A 237 -4.01 -20.08 4.12
C LYS A 237 -4.44 -21.15 3.11
N LEU A 238 -5.73 -21.25 2.83
CA LEU A 238 -6.28 -22.22 1.89
C LEU A 238 -5.72 -21.99 0.47
N ALA A 239 -5.71 -20.73 0.01
CA ALA A 239 -5.18 -20.40 -1.31
C ALA A 239 -3.70 -20.74 -1.44
N ARG A 240 -2.87 -20.38 -0.43
CA ARG A 240 -1.45 -20.73 -0.41
C ARG A 240 -1.24 -22.25 -0.45
N LYS A 241 -1.98 -22.98 0.40
CA LYS A 241 -1.88 -24.43 0.49
C LYS A 241 -2.23 -25.10 -0.85
N LYS A 242 -3.38 -24.75 -1.44
CA LYS A 242 -3.86 -25.35 -2.70
C LYS A 242 -2.94 -25.06 -3.87
N VAL A 243 -2.42 -23.83 -3.98
CA VAL A 243 -1.47 -23.46 -5.02
C VAL A 243 -0.15 -24.22 -4.85
N PHE A 244 0.32 -24.40 -3.61
CA PHE A 244 1.52 -25.16 -3.35
C PHE A 244 1.35 -26.67 -3.69
N GLU A 245 0.22 -27.26 -3.30
CA GLU A 245 -0.11 -28.67 -3.60
C GLU A 245 -0.17 -28.95 -5.10
N GLU A 246 -0.70 -28.03 -5.92
CA GLU A 246 -0.90 -28.22 -7.35
C GLU A 246 0.33 -27.83 -8.19
N PHE A 247 1.02 -26.73 -7.82
CA PHE A 247 2.06 -26.13 -8.66
C PHE A 247 3.46 -26.12 -8.01
N GLY A 248 3.60 -26.51 -6.74
CA GLY A 248 4.85 -26.39 -5.99
C GLY A 248 5.28 -24.95 -5.70
N ILE A 249 4.39 -23.96 -5.94
CA ILE A 249 4.69 -22.54 -5.79
C ILE A 249 4.20 -22.05 -4.41
N ASN A 250 5.14 -21.55 -3.60
CA ASN A 250 4.79 -20.94 -2.31
C ASN A 250 4.47 -19.44 -2.51
N LEU A 251 3.18 -19.08 -2.43
CA LEU A 251 2.73 -17.69 -2.57
C LEU A 251 3.14 -16.83 -1.38
N GLU A 252 3.82 -15.71 -1.65
CA GLU A 252 4.18 -14.70 -0.66
C GLU A 252 3.05 -13.69 -0.48
N ASN A 253 2.72 -13.36 0.77
CA ASN A 253 1.74 -12.30 1.04
C ASN A 253 2.20 -10.95 0.47
N GLU A 254 1.29 -10.26 -0.22
CA GLU A 254 1.38 -8.82 -0.44
C GLU A 254 0.70 -8.09 0.72
N VAL A 255 -0.45 -8.60 1.19
CA VAL A 255 -1.13 -8.09 2.38
C VAL A 255 -0.27 -8.28 3.63
N ILE A 256 -0.20 -7.24 4.45
CA ILE A 256 0.47 -7.28 5.74
C ILE A 256 -0.55 -7.71 6.80
N ILE A 257 -0.17 -8.68 7.62
CA ILE A 257 -1.01 -9.19 8.72
C ILE A 257 -0.32 -8.83 10.03
N ILE A 258 -1.01 -8.10 10.89
CA ILE A 258 -0.49 -7.62 12.19
C ILE A 258 -1.34 -8.10 13.35
#